data_22261ef2ff13b556d04e0e54d43c2426
#
_entry.id   22261ef2ff13b556d04e0e54d43c2426
#
_cell.length_a   1.000
_cell.length_b   1.000
_cell.length_c   1.000
_cell.angle_alpha   90.00
_cell.angle_beta   90.00
_cell.angle_gamma   90.00
#
_symmetry.space_group_name_H-M   'P 1'
#
loop_
_entity.id
_entity.type
_entity.pdbx_description
1 polymer ?
#
loop_
_entity_poly.entity_id
_entity_poly.type
_entity_poly.pdbx_seq_one_letter_code
_entity_poly.pdbx_strand_id
1 'polypeptide(L)'
;MAERFFSDEELREMERRTVDRLTDAIEAGDAERAKKLARRMYNEFLSMHDLYRNWITATLSEVGRRYGDEALDDIMVEGVRAWWQPITRSMPQDPESLPARIKMFAAGLHGHLQPLEISEDDEKIEIKMCPCGSGGRLIQEGKYEGDDAFLSIKDGQRLTYGRPDYPVYCAHEYAMERVDIEEHGTPFVVVEPAEKLGLDHCKLVVYKDRDAIPAKYYERIGLRKP
;
A
#
# COMPACT_ATOMS: atom_id res chain seq x y z
N MET A 1 -34.96 -19.76 31.23
CA MET A 1 -33.60 -20.04 30.68
C MET A 1 -33.56 -19.40 29.30
N ALA A 2 -32.51 -18.64 28.97
CA ALA A 2 -32.39 -18.11 27.61
C ALA A 2 -32.16 -19.25 26.61
N GLU A 3 -32.83 -19.18 25.46
CA GLU A 3 -32.69 -20.16 24.38
C GLU A 3 -31.29 -20.02 23.76
N ARG A 4 -30.64 -21.14 23.47
CA ARG A 4 -29.31 -21.12 22.79
C ARG A 4 -29.51 -20.68 21.33
N PHE A 5 -28.68 -19.74 20.88
CA PHE A 5 -28.69 -19.28 19.48
C PHE A 5 -27.99 -20.25 18.53
N PHE A 6 -27.01 -21.03 19.00
CA PHE A 6 -26.17 -21.87 18.16
C PHE A 6 -26.08 -23.30 18.73
N SER A 7 -26.06 -24.27 17.83
CA SER A 7 -25.72 -25.66 18.14
C SER A 7 -24.21 -25.80 18.41
N ASP A 8 -23.80 -26.91 19.02
CA ASP A 8 -22.38 -27.21 19.24
C ASP A 8 -21.60 -27.39 17.93
N GLU A 9 -22.27 -27.81 16.87
CA GLU A 9 -21.67 -27.94 15.54
C GLU A 9 -21.42 -26.56 14.91
N GLU A 10 -22.40 -25.65 14.95
CA GLU A 10 -22.21 -24.28 14.47
C GLU A 10 -21.12 -23.54 15.22
N LEU A 11 -21.00 -23.72 16.55
CA LEU A 11 -19.92 -23.15 17.34
C LEU A 11 -18.55 -23.69 16.87
N ARG A 12 -18.40 -25.00 16.72
CA ARG A 12 -17.17 -25.60 16.21
C ARG A 12 -16.80 -25.11 14.81
N GLU A 13 -17.78 -24.93 13.92
CA GLU A 13 -17.53 -24.38 12.58
C GLU A 13 -17.11 -22.92 12.64
N MET A 14 -17.62 -22.11 13.55
CA MET A 14 -17.21 -20.71 13.75
C MET A 14 -15.82 -20.58 14.36
N GLU A 15 -15.39 -21.53 15.18
CA GLU A 15 -14.05 -21.55 15.78
C GLU A 15 -12.92 -21.84 14.78
N ARG A 16 -13.25 -22.51 13.65
CA ARG A 16 -12.26 -22.96 12.67
C ARG A 16 -11.86 -21.85 11.71
N ARG A 17 -10.54 -21.66 11.49
CA ARG A 17 -10.03 -20.73 10.48
C ARG A 17 -10.47 -21.15 9.07
N THR A 18 -10.75 -20.17 8.22
CA THR A 18 -11.17 -20.44 6.83
C THR A 18 -10.10 -21.20 6.04
N VAL A 19 -8.80 -20.96 6.31
CA VAL A 19 -7.70 -21.69 5.66
C VAL A 19 -7.70 -23.18 6.00
N ASP A 20 -7.96 -23.55 7.26
CA ASP A 20 -8.01 -24.96 7.68
C ASP A 20 -9.18 -25.70 6.99
N ARG A 21 -10.33 -25.05 6.90
CA ARG A 21 -11.51 -25.56 6.18
C ARG A 21 -11.25 -25.69 4.68
N LEU A 22 -10.48 -24.74 4.09
CA LEU A 22 -10.07 -24.79 2.69
C LEU A 22 -9.14 -25.99 2.44
N THR A 23 -8.16 -26.20 3.32
CA THR A 23 -7.25 -27.37 3.25
C THR A 23 -8.03 -28.68 3.27
N ASP A 24 -8.95 -28.85 4.22
CA ASP A 24 -9.79 -30.05 4.29
C ASP A 24 -10.62 -30.27 3.01
N ALA A 25 -11.18 -29.20 2.42
CA ALA A 25 -11.95 -29.31 1.19
C ALA A 25 -11.08 -29.75 0.00
N ILE A 26 -9.83 -29.26 -0.07
CA ILE A 26 -8.84 -29.67 -1.08
C ILE A 26 -8.47 -31.14 -0.90
N GLU A 27 -8.16 -31.59 0.33
CA GLU A 27 -7.79 -32.96 0.65
C GLU A 27 -8.93 -33.95 0.38
N ALA A 28 -10.19 -33.51 0.60
CA ALA A 28 -11.39 -34.29 0.28
C ALA A 28 -11.75 -34.30 -1.22
N GLY A 29 -11.04 -33.54 -2.07
CA GLY A 29 -11.37 -33.41 -3.50
C GLY A 29 -12.64 -32.59 -3.78
N ASP A 30 -13.16 -31.86 -2.79
CA ASP A 30 -14.37 -31.03 -2.94
C ASP A 30 -14.00 -29.66 -3.53
N ALA A 31 -13.88 -29.62 -4.85
CA ALA A 31 -13.45 -28.43 -5.60
C ALA A 31 -14.43 -27.25 -5.45
N GLU A 32 -15.74 -27.49 -5.35
CA GLU A 32 -16.72 -26.42 -5.25
C GLU A 32 -16.69 -25.77 -3.85
N ARG A 33 -16.56 -26.57 -2.81
CA ARG A 33 -16.36 -26.08 -1.45
C ARG A 33 -15.02 -25.33 -1.33
N ALA A 34 -13.96 -25.85 -1.92
CA ALA A 34 -12.65 -25.19 -1.92
C ALA A 34 -12.71 -23.81 -2.58
N LYS A 35 -13.32 -23.66 -3.76
CA LYS A 35 -13.52 -22.36 -4.43
C LYS A 35 -14.30 -21.37 -3.57
N LYS A 36 -15.38 -21.85 -2.92
CA LYS A 36 -16.20 -21.01 -2.02
C LYS A 36 -15.39 -20.52 -0.83
N LEU A 37 -14.60 -21.38 -0.22
CA LEU A 37 -13.74 -21.04 0.92
C LEU A 37 -12.57 -20.12 0.53
N ALA A 38 -11.96 -20.31 -0.63
CA ALA A 38 -10.96 -19.39 -1.16
C ALA A 38 -11.51 -17.97 -1.36
N ARG A 39 -12.71 -17.85 -1.91
CA ARG A 39 -13.41 -16.55 -2.04
C ARG A 39 -13.78 -15.95 -0.69
N ARG A 40 -14.20 -16.76 0.27
CA ARG A 40 -14.44 -16.29 1.65
C ARG A 40 -13.17 -15.75 2.29
N MET A 41 -12.05 -16.46 2.16
CA MET A 41 -10.76 -16.02 2.69
C MET A 41 -10.30 -14.69 2.07
N TYR A 42 -10.53 -14.50 0.76
CA TYR A 42 -10.30 -13.23 0.09
C TYR A 42 -11.17 -12.10 0.71
N ASN A 43 -12.45 -12.35 0.97
CA ASN A 43 -13.35 -11.35 1.55
C ASN A 43 -12.97 -11.02 3.01
N GLU A 44 -12.51 -12.01 3.78
CA GLU A 44 -12.00 -11.80 5.15
C GLU A 44 -10.75 -10.90 5.12
N PHE A 45 -9.83 -11.14 4.19
CA PHE A 45 -8.66 -10.28 3.97
C PHE A 45 -9.07 -8.87 3.52
N LEU A 46 -10.00 -8.75 2.57
CA LEU A 46 -10.53 -7.46 2.10
C LEU A 46 -11.09 -6.63 3.26
N SER A 47 -11.88 -7.25 4.14
CA SER A 47 -12.44 -6.59 5.32
C SER A 47 -11.36 -6.06 6.26
N MET A 48 -10.30 -6.83 6.51
CA MET A 48 -9.17 -6.41 7.34
C MET A 48 -8.35 -5.30 6.66
N HIS A 49 -8.08 -5.44 5.36
CA HIS A 49 -7.40 -4.41 4.57
C HIS A 49 -8.15 -3.07 4.67
N ASP A 50 -9.47 -3.08 4.49
CA ASP A 50 -10.29 -1.87 4.53
C ASP A 50 -10.34 -1.26 5.93
N LEU A 51 -10.42 -2.09 6.97
CA LEU A 51 -10.39 -1.62 8.35
C LEU A 51 -9.07 -0.89 8.65
N TYR A 52 -7.92 -1.50 8.33
CA TYR A 52 -6.62 -0.88 8.59
C TYR A 52 -6.37 0.34 7.71
N ARG A 53 -6.74 0.28 6.43
CA ARG A 53 -6.67 1.42 5.52
C ARG A 53 -7.45 2.63 6.06
N ASN A 54 -8.70 2.40 6.48
CA ASN A 54 -9.55 3.45 7.03
C ASN A 54 -9.01 3.96 8.37
N TRP A 55 -8.56 3.07 9.24
CA TRP A 55 -8.03 3.44 10.55
C TRP A 55 -6.79 4.30 10.44
N ILE A 56 -5.79 3.89 9.65
CA ILE A 56 -4.58 4.70 9.47
C ILE A 56 -4.91 6.04 8.79
N THR A 57 -5.80 6.06 7.81
CA THR A 57 -6.20 7.30 7.13
C THR A 57 -6.90 8.26 8.09
N ALA A 58 -7.81 7.77 8.94
CA ALA A 58 -8.47 8.57 9.96
C ALA A 58 -7.45 9.13 10.97
N THR A 59 -6.50 8.30 11.43
CA THR A 59 -5.45 8.71 12.36
C THR A 59 -4.58 9.82 11.77
N LEU A 60 -4.10 9.65 10.54
CA LEU A 60 -3.31 10.67 9.84
C LEU A 60 -4.11 11.94 9.58
N SER A 61 -5.40 11.82 9.26
CA SER A 61 -6.30 12.97 9.12
C SER A 61 -6.40 13.79 10.40
N GLU A 62 -6.54 13.12 11.55
CA GLU A 62 -6.60 13.80 12.85
C GLU A 62 -5.26 14.43 13.24
N VAL A 63 -4.13 13.79 12.93
CA VAL A 63 -2.81 14.38 13.13
C VAL A 63 -2.66 15.66 12.32
N GLY A 64 -2.95 15.64 11.03
CA GLY A 64 -2.82 16.82 10.16
C GLY A 64 -3.75 17.95 10.58
N ARG A 65 -5.01 17.64 10.97
CA ARG A 65 -5.95 18.66 11.43
C ARG A 65 -5.56 19.33 12.75
N ARG A 66 -5.01 18.56 13.69
CA ARG A 66 -4.70 19.04 15.05
C ARG A 66 -3.34 19.70 15.16
N TYR A 67 -2.36 19.17 14.42
CA TYR A 67 -0.96 19.54 14.61
C TYR A 67 -0.31 20.12 13.37
N GLY A 68 -1.02 20.14 12.23
CA GLY A 68 -0.54 20.70 10.97
C GLY A 68 0.35 19.76 10.18
N ASP A 69 0.81 20.25 9.02
CA ASP A 69 1.49 19.45 8.01
C ASP A 69 2.92 19.05 8.41
N GLU A 70 3.61 19.85 9.23
CA GLU A 70 4.94 19.53 9.73
C GLU A 70 4.91 18.29 10.64
N ALA A 71 3.99 18.25 11.60
CA ALA A 71 3.81 17.10 12.46
C ALA A 71 3.31 15.88 11.68
N LEU A 72 2.47 16.09 10.67
CA LEU A 72 2.00 15.03 9.79
C LEU A 72 3.15 14.42 8.99
N ASP A 73 4.06 15.23 8.45
CA ASP A 73 5.26 14.77 7.72
C ASP A 73 6.15 13.92 8.63
N ASP A 74 6.48 14.41 9.82
CA ASP A 74 7.34 13.70 10.77
C ASP A 74 6.72 12.35 11.18
N ILE A 75 5.44 12.33 11.54
CA ILE A 75 4.74 11.09 11.94
C ILE A 75 4.61 10.11 10.77
N MET A 76 4.36 10.61 9.55
CA MET A 76 4.30 9.80 8.35
C MET A 76 5.63 9.12 8.07
N VAL A 77 6.72 9.89 8.09
CA VAL A 77 8.08 9.37 7.84
C VAL A 77 8.48 8.34 8.90
N GLU A 78 8.28 8.64 10.19
CA GLU A 78 8.62 7.70 11.27
C GLU A 78 7.71 6.45 11.25
N GLY A 79 6.43 6.62 10.95
CA GLY A 79 5.52 5.49 10.78
C GLY A 79 5.91 4.58 9.62
N VAL A 80 6.28 5.14 8.49
CA VAL A 80 6.77 4.39 7.33
C VAL A 80 8.13 3.76 7.64
N ARG A 81 9.05 4.49 8.28
CA ARG A 81 10.35 3.96 8.71
C ARG A 81 10.21 2.68 9.52
N ALA A 82 9.25 2.65 10.44
CA ALA A 82 9.04 1.51 11.34
C ALA A 82 8.72 0.19 10.62
N TRP A 83 8.05 0.22 9.46
CA TRP A 83 7.71 -1.01 8.72
C TRP A 83 8.50 -1.20 7.42
N TRP A 84 8.84 -0.11 6.72
CA TRP A 84 9.51 -0.18 5.42
C TRP A 84 11.03 -0.44 5.55
N GLN A 85 11.71 0.27 6.45
CA GLN A 85 13.15 0.14 6.64
C GLN A 85 13.59 -1.30 7.01
N PRO A 86 12.92 -2.05 7.90
CA PRO A 86 13.27 -3.46 8.13
C PRO A 86 13.15 -4.33 6.88
N ILE A 87 12.17 -4.04 6.01
CA ILE A 87 11.99 -4.76 4.75
C ILE A 87 13.16 -4.46 3.82
N THR A 88 13.47 -3.18 3.57
CA THR A 88 14.55 -2.79 2.64
C THR A 88 15.93 -3.18 3.12
N ARG A 89 16.19 -3.15 4.43
CA ARG A 89 17.43 -3.67 5.04
C ARG A 89 17.60 -5.19 4.88
N SER A 90 16.51 -5.93 4.87
CA SER A 90 16.55 -7.39 4.67
C SER A 90 16.79 -7.79 3.22
N MET A 91 16.59 -6.87 2.27
CA MET A 91 16.81 -7.12 0.85
C MET A 91 18.31 -7.07 0.52
N PRO A 92 18.87 -8.06 -0.19
CA PRO A 92 20.23 -7.96 -0.72
C PRO A 92 20.36 -6.69 -1.60
N GLN A 93 21.46 -5.95 -1.43
CA GLN A 93 21.65 -4.67 -2.13
C GLN A 93 22.50 -4.77 -3.40
N ASP A 94 23.03 -5.95 -3.72
CA ASP A 94 23.81 -6.18 -4.93
C ASP A 94 22.90 -6.06 -6.20
N PRO A 95 23.46 -5.61 -7.34
CA PRO A 95 22.69 -5.47 -8.58
C PRO A 95 22.07 -6.77 -9.09
N GLU A 96 22.71 -7.91 -8.84
CA GLU A 96 22.26 -9.22 -9.32
C GLU A 96 20.97 -9.66 -8.61
N SER A 97 20.73 -9.18 -7.39
CA SER A 97 19.52 -9.46 -6.62
C SER A 97 18.29 -8.65 -7.07
N LEU A 98 18.46 -7.62 -7.92
CA LEU A 98 17.38 -6.72 -8.31
C LEU A 98 16.14 -7.44 -8.86
N PRO A 99 16.24 -8.45 -9.76
CA PRO A 99 15.07 -9.17 -10.25
C PRO A 99 14.28 -9.88 -9.13
N ALA A 100 14.96 -10.44 -8.14
CA ALA A 100 14.32 -11.09 -6.98
C ALA A 100 13.61 -10.06 -6.10
N ARG A 101 14.22 -8.90 -5.85
CA ARG A 101 13.60 -7.80 -5.09
C ARG A 101 12.34 -7.28 -5.77
N ILE A 102 12.38 -7.08 -7.09
CA ILE A 102 11.22 -6.64 -7.86
C ILE A 102 10.07 -7.65 -7.77
N LYS A 103 10.36 -8.96 -7.91
CA LYS A 103 9.33 -10.02 -7.74
C LYS A 103 8.72 -9.99 -6.35
N MET A 104 9.53 -9.82 -5.30
CA MET A 104 9.06 -9.73 -3.92
C MET A 104 8.21 -8.48 -3.72
N PHE A 105 8.62 -7.35 -4.25
CA PHE A 105 7.87 -6.09 -4.19
C PHE A 105 6.52 -6.20 -4.92
N ALA A 106 6.49 -6.72 -6.14
CA ALA A 106 5.26 -6.96 -6.88
C ALA A 106 4.31 -7.92 -6.14
N ALA A 107 4.85 -8.98 -5.51
CA ALA A 107 4.06 -9.87 -4.67
C ALA A 107 3.43 -9.14 -3.46
N GLY A 108 4.20 -8.23 -2.82
CA GLY A 108 3.69 -7.38 -1.73
C GLY A 108 2.56 -6.44 -2.19
N LEU A 109 2.66 -5.91 -3.41
CA LEU A 109 1.63 -5.03 -3.99
C LEU A 109 0.30 -5.76 -4.23
N HIS A 110 0.27 -7.07 -4.41
CA HIS A 110 -0.98 -7.84 -4.49
C HIS A 110 -1.78 -7.77 -3.18
N GLY A 111 -1.13 -7.46 -2.05
CA GLY A 111 -1.79 -7.18 -0.78
C GLY A 111 -2.75 -5.99 -0.82
N HIS A 112 -2.61 -5.10 -1.80
CA HIS A 112 -3.56 -4.01 -2.06
C HIS A 112 -4.79 -4.46 -2.87
N LEU A 113 -4.92 -5.76 -3.18
CA LEU A 113 -6.08 -6.38 -3.85
C LEU A 113 -6.37 -5.80 -5.24
N GLN A 114 -5.35 -5.42 -5.98
CA GLN A 114 -5.47 -4.82 -7.30
C GLN A 114 -4.71 -5.61 -8.36
N PRO A 115 -5.15 -5.55 -9.63
CA PRO A 115 -4.34 -5.96 -10.76
C PRO A 115 -3.13 -5.04 -10.92
N LEU A 116 -2.05 -5.62 -11.42
CA LEU A 116 -0.84 -4.88 -11.81
C LEU A 116 -0.62 -5.04 -13.32
N GLU A 117 -0.16 -3.97 -13.96
CA GLU A 117 0.49 -4.04 -15.27
C GLU A 117 1.97 -3.78 -15.07
N ILE A 118 2.81 -4.69 -15.56
CA ILE A 118 4.27 -4.60 -15.41
C ILE A 118 4.89 -4.57 -16.78
N SER A 119 5.72 -3.58 -17.04
CA SER A 119 6.50 -3.44 -18.25
C SER A 119 7.97 -3.21 -17.92
N GLU A 120 8.85 -3.59 -18.83
CA GLU A 120 10.28 -3.47 -18.70
C GLU A 120 10.86 -2.92 -20.00
N ASP A 121 11.78 -1.99 -19.88
CA ASP A 121 12.65 -1.50 -20.95
C ASP A 121 14.13 -1.64 -20.58
N ASP A 122 15.04 -1.04 -21.35
CA ASP A 122 16.47 -1.16 -21.11
C ASP A 122 16.92 -0.48 -19.82
N GLU A 123 16.18 0.53 -19.33
CA GLU A 123 16.57 1.38 -18.19
C GLU A 123 15.83 1.03 -16.90
N LYS A 124 14.56 0.60 -17.00
CA LYS A 124 13.66 0.52 -15.84
C LYS A 124 12.58 -0.53 -15.97
N ILE A 125 11.96 -0.82 -14.83
CA ILE A 125 10.71 -1.57 -14.73
C ILE A 125 9.63 -0.61 -14.24
N GLU A 126 8.48 -0.55 -14.91
CA GLU A 126 7.30 0.18 -14.49
C GLU A 126 6.22 -0.79 -14.01
N ILE A 127 5.70 -0.55 -12.81
CA ILE A 127 4.58 -1.29 -12.23
C ILE A 127 3.43 -0.31 -12.07
N LYS A 128 2.32 -0.54 -12.78
CA LYS A 128 1.09 0.25 -12.66
C LYS A 128 0.09 -0.45 -11.76
N MET A 129 -0.52 0.29 -10.86
CA MET A 129 -1.62 -0.16 -10.01
C MET A 129 -2.95 0.12 -10.70
N CYS A 130 -3.70 -0.89 -11.12
CA CYS A 130 -4.81 -0.79 -12.09
C CYS A 130 -6.16 -1.29 -11.56
N PRO A 131 -6.96 -0.47 -10.87
CA PRO A 131 -6.65 0.79 -10.16
C PRO A 131 -5.99 0.52 -8.82
N CYS A 132 -5.48 1.56 -8.16
CA CYS A 132 -4.93 1.42 -6.81
C CYS A 132 -6.01 0.93 -5.82
N GLY A 133 -5.78 -0.24 -5.23
CA GLY A 133 -6.74 -0.91 -4.34
C GLY A 133 -6.84 -0.30 -2.93
N SER A 134 -5.99 0.66 -2.60
CA SER A 134 -5.97 1.36 -1.31
C SER A 134 -6.34 2.84 -1.47
N GLY A 135 -5.38 3.72 -1.73
CA GLY A 135 -5.62 5.16 -1.83
C GLY A 135 -6.57 5.55 -2.95
N GLY A 136 -6.42 4.94 -4.14
CA GLY A 136 -7.31 5.16 -5.27
C GLY A 136 -8.75 4.74 -4.96
N ARG A 137 -8.93 3.61 -4.27
CA ARG A 137 -10.25 3.13 -3.88
C ARG A 137 -10.88 3.99 -2.79
N LEU A 138 -10.12 4.57 -1.86
CA LEU A 138 -10.65 5.55 -0.90
C LEU A 138 -11.28 6.76 -1.61
N ILE A 139 -10.63 7.23 -2.69
CA ILE A 139 -11.15 8.34 -3.50
C ILE A 139 -12.44 7.91 -4.22
N GLN A 140 -12.45 6.75 -4.87
CA GLN A 140 -13.61 6.20 -5.56
C GLN A 140 -14.81 5.95 -4.63
N GLU A 141 -14.55 5.62 -3.36
CA GLU A 141 -15.55 5.46 -2.31
C GLU A 141 -16.06 6.79 -1.73
N GLY A 142 -15.58 7.94 -2.24
CA GLY A 142 -15.98 9.28 -1.77
C GLY A 142 -15.46 9.62 -0.37
N LYS A 143 -14.42 8.94 0.12
CA LYS A 143 -13.92 9.13 1.50
C LYS A 143 -13.22 10.47 1.75
N TYR A 144 -12.99 11.25 0.71
CA TYR A 144 -12.41 12.61 0.78
C TYR A 144 -13.45 13.69 0.49
N GLU A 145 -14.76 13.33 0.54
CA GLU A 145 -15.88 14.23 0.28
C GLU A 145 -16.84 14.32 1.48
N GLY A 146 -17.50 15.46 1.65
CA GLY A 146 -18.50 15.67 2.71
C GLY A 146 -17.91 16.03 4.07
N ASP A 147 -18.78 16.07 5.10
CA ASP A 147 -18.46 16.55 6.44
C ASP A 147 -17.52 15.62 7.22
N ASP A 148 -17.63 14.30 6.97
CA ASP A 148 -16.80 13.26 7.60
C ASP A 148 -15.58 12.86 6.73
N ALA A 149 -15.23 13.69 5.74
CA ALA A 149 -14.15 13.41 4.80
C ALA A 149 -12.81 13.19 5.51
N PHE A 150 -11.98 12.29 5.00
CA PHE A 150 -10.56 12.23 5.36
C PHE A 150 -9.83 13.51 4.90
N LEU A 151 -8.67 13.75 5.48
CA LEU A 151 -7.87 14.94 5.15
C LEU A 151 -7.33 14.87 3.73
N SER A 152 -7.59 15.92 2.94
CA SER A 152 -6.81 16.28 1.76
C SER A 152 -5.85 17.40 2.15
N ILE A 153 -4.55 17.19 1.96
CA ILE A 153 -3.50 18.18 2.23
C ILE A 153 -3.63 19.28 1.17
N LYS A 154 -3.91 20.51 1.62
CA LYS A 154 -4.36 21.58 0.73
C LYS A 154 -3.25 22.18 -0.11
N ASP A 155 -2.08 22.39 0.49
CA ASP A 155 -0.97 23.07 -0.16
C ASP A 155 -0.01 22.06 -0.81
N GLY A 156 0.49 22.44 -2.00
CA GLY A 156 1.53 21.64 -2.66
C GLY A 156 2.85 21.75 -1.91
N GLN A 157 3.36 20.63 -1.43
CA GLN A 157 4.59 20.53 -0.65
C GLN A 157 5.32 19.21 -0.91
N ARG A 158 6.47 18.98 -0.28
CA ARG A 158 7.26 17.75 -0.47
C ARG A 158 6.45 16.49 -0.19
N LEU A 159 5.64 16.49 0.88
CA LEU A 159 4.76 15.40 1.32
C LEU A 159 3.71 15.02 0.25
N THR A 160 3.41 15.92 -0.67
CA THR A 160 2.40 15.77 -1.72
C THR A 160 2.99 15.77 -3.14
N TYR A 161 4.32 15.66 -3.27
CA TYR A 161 5.02 15.83 -4.54
C TYR A 161 4.73 17.19 -5.22
N GLY A 162 4.50 18.24 -4.43
CA GLY A 162 4.16 19.59 -4.90
C GLY A 162 2.72 19.75 -5.38
N ARG A 163 1.84 18.78 -5.16
CA ARG A 163 0.43 18.80 -5.63
C ARG A 163 -0.49 19.33 -4.53
N PRO A 164 -1.44 20.22 -4.86
CA PRO A 164 -2.49 20.61 -3.93
C PRO A 164 -3.58 19.54 -3.81
N ASP A 165 -4.40 19.64 -2.78
CA ASP A 165 -5.55 18.77 -2.50
C ASP A 165 -5.19 17.27 -2.53
N TYR A 166 -4.04 16.93 -1.94
CA TYR A 166 -3.49 15.59 -2.01
C TYR A 166 -4.06 14.70 -0.88
N PRO A 167 -4.60 13.50 -1.20
CA PRO A 167 -5.14 12.59 -0.20
C PRO A 167 -4.08 12.17 0.82
N VAL A 168 -4.34 12.35 2.12
CA VAL A 168 -3.35 12.09 3.18
C VAL A 168 -2.82 10.65 3.14
N TYR A 169 -3.66 9.68 2.79
CA TYR A 169 -3.22 8.28 2.69
C TYR A 169 -2.10 8.13 1.65
N CYS A 170 -2.21 8.78 0.49
CA CYS A 170 -1.23 8.65 -0.59
C CYS A 170 0.14 9.25 -0.26
N ALA A 171 0.23 10.08 0.76
CA ALA A 171 1.50 10.68 1.18
C ALA A 171 2.52 9.69 1.76
N HIS A 172 2.11 8.46 2.15
CA HIS A 172 3.04 7.44 2.60
C HIS A 172 4.05 7.02 1.51
N GLU A 173 3.72 7.17 0.24
CA GLU A 173 4.60 6.86 -0.88
C GLU A 173 5.83 7.80 -0.90
N TYR A 174 5.62 9.09 -0.63
CA TYR A 174 6.69 10.05 -0.40
C TYR A 174 7.61 9.63 0.75
N ALA A 175 7.01 9.19 1.87
CA ALA A 175 7.77 8.80 3.04
C ALA A 175 8.61 7.53 2.77
N MET A 176 8.14 6.61 1.93
CA MET A 176 8.91 5.44 1.49
C MET A 176 10.15 5.87 0.69
N GLU A 177 10.00 6.75 -0.29
CA GLU A 177 11.13 7.28 -1.06
C GLU A 177 12.14 7.98 -0.15
N ARG A 178 11.65 8.82 0.78
CA ARG A 178 12.52 9.55 1.71
C ARG A 178 13.30 8.63 2.63
N VAL A 179 12.66 7.65 3.22
CA VAL A 179 13.30 6.66 4.10
C VAL A 179 14.37 5.88 3.36
N ASP A 180 14.12 5.45 2.12
CA ASP A 180 15.10 4.75 1.30
C ASP A 180 16.32 5.63 0.97
N ILE A 181 16.09 6.89 0.60
CA ILE A 181 17.17 7.82 0.26
C ILE A 181 18.03 8.12 1.50
N GLU A 182 17.40 8.34 2.66
CA GLU A 182 18.12 8.58 3.92
C GLU A 182 18.95 7.36 4.36
N GLU A 183 18.49 6.14 4.08
CA GLU A 183 19.18 4.90 4.47
C GLU A 183 20.23 4.44 3.45
N HIS A 184 19.90 4.53 2.15
CA HIS A 184 20.67 3.91 1.08
C HIS A 184 21.24 4.91 0.07
N GLY A 185 20.99 6.23 0.24
CA GLY A 185 21.36 7.29 -0.70
C GLY A 185 20.48 7.35 -1.96
N THR A 186 19.62 6.36 -2.18
CA THR A 186 18.78 6.23 -3.39
C THR A 186 17.52 5.45 -3.07
N PRO A 187 16.37 5.81 -3.66
CA PRO A 187 15.14 5.06 -3.45
C PRO A 187 15.20 3.71 -4.19
N PHE A 188 14.60 2.68 -3.61
CA PHE A 188 14.37 1.42 -4.31
C PHE A 188 13.35 1.59 -5.43
N VAL A 189 12.32 2.36 -5.16
CA VAL A 189 11.25 2.66 -6.11
C VAL A 189 10.93 4.15 -6.07
N VAL A 190 10.72 4.76 -7.23
CA VAL A 190 10.15 6.11 -7.33
C VAL A 190 8.70 6.01 -7.75
N VAL A 191 7.85 6.82 -7.12
CA VAL A 191 6.42 6.83 -7.39
C VAL A 191 6.07 7.97 -8.35
N GLU A 192 5.33 7.68 -9.39
CA GLU A 192 4.69 8.68 -10.24
C GLU A 192 3.19 8.66 -9.96
N PRO A 193 2.70 9.59 -9.08
CA PRO A 193 1.27 9.66 -8.80
C PRO A 193 0.48 9.92 -10.08
N ALA A 194 -0.66 9.27 -10.21
CA ALA A 194 -1.58 9.46 -11.32
C ALA A 194 -1.96 10.93 -11.48
N GLU A 195 -2.17 11.39 -12.70
CA GLU A 195 -2.63 12.76 -12.96
C GLU A 195 -3.95 13.02 -12.22
N LYS A 196 -4.90 12.11 -12.37
CA LYS A 196 -6.18 12.11 -11.66
C LYS A 196 -6.20 10.93 -10.68
N LEU A 197 -5.83 11.20 -9.43
CA LEU A 197 -5.86 10.17 -8.38
C LEU A 197 -7.24 9.54 -8.27
N GLY A 198 -7.28 8.22 -8.11
CA GLY A 198 -8.51 7.45 -8.05
C GLY A 198 -9.14 7.10 -9.41
N LEU A 199 -8.74 7.75 -10.50
CA LEU A 199 -9.20 7.46 -11.87
C LEU A 199 -8.09 6.84 -12.72
N ASP A 200 -6.94 7.51 -12.75
CA ASP A 200 -5.77 7.05 -13.48
C ASP A 200 -4.88 6.17 -12.61
N HIS A 201 -3.87 5.55 -13.21
CA HIS A 201 -2.98 4.60 -12.54
C HIS A 201 -1.71 5.27 -12.04
N CYS A 202 -1.44 5.16 -10.73
CA CYS A 202 -0.11 5.47 -10.21
C CYS A 202 0.90 4.45 -10.74
N LYS A 203 2.14 4.92 -10.97
CA LYS A 203 3.24 4.07 -11.40
C LYS A 203 4.30 4.01 -10.31
N LEU A 204 4.84 2.83 -10.15
CA LEU A 204 5.99 2.52 -9.34
C LEU A 204 7.13 2.17 -10.29
N VAL A 205 8.20 2.96 -10.29
CA VAL A 205 9.30 2.83 -11.24
C VAL A 205 10.56 2.39 -10.51
N VAL A 206 11.12 1.27 -10.93
CA VAL A 206 12.39 0.74 -10.43
C VAL A 206 13.43 0.88 -11.55
N TYR A 207 14.44 1.71 -11.33
CA TYR A 207 15.56 1.86 -12.24
C TYR A 207 16.55 0.71 -12.10
N LYS A 208 17.02 0.16 -13.23
CA LYS A 208 18.01 -0.93 -13.25
C LYS A 208 19.38 -0.45 -12.76
N ASP A 209 19.73 0.78 -13.14
CA ASP A 209 20.89 1.51 -12.63
C ASP A 209 20.40 2.63 -11.70
N ARG A 210 20.80 2.59 -10.44
CA ARG A 210 20.44 3.60 -9.43
C ARG A 210 20.99 4.97 -9.77
N ASP A 211 22.16 5.03 -10.40
CA ASP A 211 22.77 6.29 -10.82
C ASP A 211 22.01 6.95 -11.98
N ALA A 212 21.19 6.20 -12.70
CA ALA A 212 20.34 6.73 -13.77
C ALA A 212 19.04 7.38 -13.24
N ILE A 213 18.71 7.25 -11.95
CA ILE A 213 17.50 7.88 -11.38
C ILE A 213 17.61 9.41 -11.56
N PRO A 214 16.65 10.06 -12.26
CA PRO A 214 16.68 11.50 -12.50
C PRO A 214 16.65 12.34 -11.21
N ALA A 215 17.44 13.42 -11.15
CA ALA A 215 17.52 14.32 -9.98
C ALA A 215 16.17 14.87 -9.54
N LYS A 216 15.23 15.08 -10.48
CA LYS A 216 13.86 15.56 -10.19
C LYS A 216 13.13 14.76 -9.11
N TYR A 217 13.42 13.45 -8.96
CA TYR A 217 12.76 12.59 -7.96
C TYR A 217 13.26 12.85 -6.55
N TYR A 218 14.50 13.31 -6.41
CA TYR A 218 15.07 13.76 -5.14
C TYR A 218 14.60 15.17 -4.81
N GLU A 219 14.68 16.08 -5.79
CA GLU A 219 14.35 17.50 -5.62
C GLU A 219 12.89 17.73 -5.22
N ARG A 220 11.95 16.99 -5.81
CA ARG A 220 10.50 17.13 -5.51
C ARG A 220 10.14 16.80 -4.07
N ILE A 221 10.99 16.04 -3.37
CA ILE A 221 10.82 15.69 -1.95
C ILE A 221 11.80 16.43 -1.04
N GLY A 222 12.47 17.46 -1.55
CA GLY A 222 13.36 18.34 -0.79
C GLY A 222 14.75 17.76 -0.53
N LEU A 223 15.16 16.72 -1.26
CA LEU A 223 16.47 16.08 -1.16
C LEU A 223 17.33 16.38 -2.38
N ARG A 224 18.62 16.06 -2.30
CA ARG A 224 19.53 16.17 -3.43
C ARG A 224 19.96 14.76 -3.84
N LYS A 225 20.09 14.57 -5.15
CA LYS A 225 20.72 13.38 -5.67
C LYS A 225 22.20 13.37 -5.22
N PRO A 226 22.70 12.22 -4.69
CA PRO A 226 24.10 12.07 -4.30
C PRO A 226 25.10 12.35 -5.42
#